data_82e5108c9aeb31423116b3805fc50937
#
_entry.id   82e5108c9aeb31423116b3805fc50937
#
_cell.length_a   1.000
_cell.length_b   1.000
_cell.length_c   1.000
_cell.angle_alpha   90.00
_cell.angle_beta   90.00
_cell.angle_gamma   90.00
#
_symmetry.space_group_name_H-M   'P 1'
#
loop_
_entity.id
_entity.type
_entity.pdbx_description
1 polymer ?
#
loop_
_entity_poly.entity_id
_entity_poly.type
_entity_poly.pdbx_seq_one_letter_code
_entity_poly.pdbx_strand_id
1 'polypeptide(L)' 'MSALKKLKQLEPIQFRYKKEFDPEQKLRAGFSAQQVQKIIPEAVVEVEGILMLDMNVLNKYMRKAKEELKAKNT' A
#
# COMPACT_ATOMS: atom_id res chain seq x y z
N MET A 1 -13.54 -10.80 -4.32
CA MET A 1 -12.65 -9.92 -5.10
C MET A 1 -11.25 -10.47 -5.13
N SER A 2 -10.60 -10.41 -6.28
CA SER A 2 -9.22 -10.88 -6.38
C SER A 2 -8.23 -9.86 -5.79
N ALA A 3 -7.09 -10.36 -5.33
CA ALA A 3 -6.03 -9.49 -4.80
C ALA A 3 -5.51 -8.53 -5.88
N LEU A 4 -5.42 -9.01 -7.12
CA LEU A 4 -4.98 -8.18 -8.23
C LEU A 4 -5.92 -7.00 -8.48
N LYS A 5 -7.22 -7.23 -8.44
CA LYS A 5 -8.21 -6.16 -8.62
C LYS A 5 -8.13 -5.12 -7.52
N LYS A 6 -7.94 -5.56 -6.28
CA LYS A 6 -7.78 -4.64 -5.14
C LYS A 6 -6.54 -3.78 -5.30
N LEU A 7 -5.40 -4.39 -5.66
CA LEU A 7 -4.15 -3.64 -5.83
C LEU A 7 -4.21 -2.66 -6.99
N LYS A 8 -4.93 -2.98 -8.06
CA LYS A 8 -5.10 -2.07 -9.20
C LYS A 8 -5.89 -0.83 -8.86
N GLN A 9 -6.71 -0.87 -7.83
CA GLN A 9 -7.47 0.30 -7.36
C GLN A 9 -6.62 1.26 -6.55
N LEU A 10 -5.46 0.83 -6.07
CA LEU A 10 -4.56 1.69 -5.31
C LEU A 10 -3.80 2.59 -6.28
N GLU A 11 -3.81 3.89 -6.00
CA GLU A 11 -3.06 4.87 -6.78
C GLU A 11 -1.85 5.32 -5.97
N PRO A 12 -0.63 5.20 -6.52
CA PRO A 12 0.55 5.67 -5.80
C PRO A 12 0.54 7.20 -5.72
N ILE A 13 1.05 7.71 -4.61
CA ILE A 13 1.22 9.14 -4.40
C ILE A 13 2.71 9.45 -4.26
N GLN A 14 3.07 10.69 -4.60
CA GLN A 14 4.41 11.19 -4.35
C GLN A 14 4.35 12.13 -3.16
N PHE A 15 5.32 12.02 -2.28
CA PHE A 15 5.35 12.83 -1.07
C PHE A 15 6.78 13.08 -0.60
N ARG A 16 6.92 14.05 0.28
CA ARG A 16 8.18 14.36 0.96
C ARG A 16 7.93 14.40 2.45
N TYR A 17 8.82 13.79 3.22
CA TYR A 17 8.75 13.93 4.66
C TYR A 17 9.20 15.33 5.08
N LYS A 18 8.75 15.76 6.26
CA LYS A 18 9.20 17.03 6.84
C LYS A 18 10.70 16.95 7.12
N LYS A 19 11.37 18.11 7.12
CA LYS A 19 12.81 18.20 7.40
C LYS A 19 13.22 17.51 8.70
N GLU A 20 12.32 17.50 9.68
CA GLU A 20 12.56 16.86 10.97
C GLU A 20 12.79 15.35 10.83
N PHE A 21 12.13 14.72 9.87
CA PHE A 21 12.23 13.28 9.63
C PHE A 21 13.16 12.93 8.47
N ASP A 22 13.30 13.83 7.52
CA ASP A 22 14.17 13.65 6.36
C ASP A 22 14.77 15.01 5.98
N PRO A 23 15.99 15.32 6.47
CA PRO A 23 16.60 16.62 6.20
C PRO A 23 16.77 16.96 4.71
N GLU A 24 16.94 15.96 3.87
CA GLU A 24 17.10 16.16 2.43
C GLU A 24 15.75 16.30 1.71
N GLN A 25 14.65 15.96 2.36
CA GLN A 25 13.31 16.00 1.79
C GLN A 25 13.23 15.35 0.41
N LYS A 26 13.75 14.13 0.31
CA LYS A 26 13.73 13.37 -0.94
C LYS A 26 12.31 13.07 -1.38
N LEU A 27 12.08 13.14 -2.68
CA LEU A 27 10.80 12.74 -3.24
C LEU A 27 10.65 11.22 -3.14
N ARG A 28 9.55 10.78 -2.55
CA ARG A 28 9.27 9.37 -2.34
C ARG A 28 7.93 9.01 -2.97
N ALA A 29 7.77 7.74 -3.30
CA ALA A 29 6.51 7.22 -3.80
C ALA A 29 5.98 6.17 -2.84
N GLY A 30 4.66 6.10 -2.71
CA GLY A 30 4.02 5.13 -1.84
C GLY A 30 2.51 5.25 -1.93
N PHE A 31 1.82 4.66 -0.97
CA PHE A 31 0.36 4.66 -0.94
C PHE A 31 -0.14 5.40 0.30
N SER A 32 -1.26 6.09 0.13
CA SER A 32 -1.94 6.70 1.26
C SER A 32 -2.58 5.61 2.13
N ALA A 33 -2.35 5.66 3.44
CA ALA A 33 -2.97 4.72 4.37
C ALA A 33 -4.50 4.83 4.34
N GLN A 34 -5.03 6.03 4.14
CA GLN A 34 -6.47 6.22 4.02
C GLN A 34 -7.05 5.52 2.81
N GLN A 35 -6.36 5.56 1.68
CA GLN A 35 -6.79 4.88 0.48
C GLN A 35 -6.71 3.36 0.64
N VAL A 36 -5.62 2.87 1.21
CA VAL A 36 -5.46 1.44 1.49
C VAL A 36 -6.57 0.95 2.42
N GLN A 37 -6.91 1.74 3.44
CA GLN A 37 -7.97 1.38 4.38
C GLN A 37 -9.33 1.17 3.69
N LYS A 38 -9.63 1.93 2.67
CA LYS A 38 -10.88 1.80 1.91
C LYS A 38 -10.93 0.54 1.08
N ILE A 39 -9.79 0.10 0.57
CA ILE A 39 -9.71 -1.02 -0.38
C ILE A 39 -9.30 -2.31 0.32
N ILE A 40 -8.31 -2.24 1.19
CA ILE A 40 -7.78 -3.39 1.94
C ILE A 40 -7.67 -2.99 3.42
N PRO A 41 -8.79 -2.93 4.15
CA PRO A 41 -8.79 -2.47 5.53
C PRO A 41 -7.90 -3.29 6.46
N GLU A 42 -7.74 -4.58 6.18
CA GLU A 42 -6.87 -5.45 6.99
C GLU A 42 -5.38 -5.11 6.87
N ALA A 43 -5.00 -4.31 5.89
CA ALA A 43 -3.61 -3.86 5.72
C ALA A 43 -3.30 -2.55 6.46
N VAL A 44 -4.26 -2.03 7.22
CA VAL A 44 -4.08 -0.78 7.95
C VAL A 44 -4.35 -1.00 9.43
N VAL A 45 -3.45 -0.52 10.27
CA VAL A 45 -3.56 -0.56 11.72
C VAL A 45 -3.61 0.87 12.22
N GLU A 46 -4.53 1.15 13.14
CA GLU A 46 -4.62 2.47 13.77
C GLU A 46 -3.99 2.41 15.15
N VAL A 47 -3.01 3.29 15.38
CA VAL A 47 -2.33 3.42 16.68
C VAL A 47 -2.40 4.88 17.08
N GLU A 48 -3.08 5.16 18.17
CA GLU A 48 -3.23 6.52 18.71
C GLU A 48 -3.70 7.54 17.66
N GLY A 49 -4.68 7.14 16.86
CA GLY A 49 -5.24 7.99 15.82
C GLY A 49 -4.41 8.08 14.54
N ILE A 50 -3.28 7.38 14.48
CA ILE A 50 -2.40 7.38 13.31
C ILE A 50 -2.61 6.09 12.53
N LEU A 51 -2.87 6.22 11.23
CA LEU A 51 -3.01 5.06 10.35
C LEU A 51 -1.64 4.59 9.88
N MET A 52 -1.36 3.31 10.06
CA MET A 52 -0.10 2.70 9.66
C MET A 52 -0.36 1.52 8.73
N LEU A 53 0.48 1.37 7.72
CA LEU A 53 0.37 0.24 6.79
C LEU A 53 1.02 -1.01 7.39
N ASP A 54 0.31 -2.13 7.31
CA ASP A 54 0.86 -3.43 7.66
C ASP A 54 1.46 -4.06 6.39
N MET A 55 2.77 -3.96 6.28
CA MET A 55 3.46 -4.45 5.09
C MET A 55 3.39 -5.97 4.94
N ASN A 56 3.21 -6.71 6.04
CA ASN A 56 3.05 -8.17 5.96
C ASN A 56 1.77 -8.52 5.22
N VAL A 57 0.68 -7.82 5.52
CA VAL A 57 -0.59 -8.04 4.84
C VAL A 57 -0.50 -7.62 3.36
N LEU A 58 0.09 -6.45 3.09
CA LEU A 58 0.27 -5.98 1.72
C LEU A 58 1.12 -6.94 0.89
N ASN A 59 2.18 -7.49 1.49
CA ASN A 59 3.04 -8.45 0.80
C ASN A 59 2.29 -9.72 0.43
N LYS A 60 1.37 -10.18 1.28
CA LYS A 60 0.52 -11.33 0.97
C LYS A 60 -0.37 -11.05 -0.24
N TYR A 61 -0.95 -9.86 -0.30
CA TYR A 61 -1.77 -9.46 -1.44
C TYR A 61 -0.94 -9.37 -2.72
N MET A 62 0.28 -8.85 -2.63
CA MET A 62 1.18 -8.77 -3.79
C MET A 62 1.54 -10.14 -4.32
N ARG A 63 1.84 -11.11 -3.43
CA ARG A 63 2.13 -12.49 -3.84
C ARG A 63 0.93 -13.11 -4.54
N LYS A 64 -0.25 -12.93 -3.97
CA LYS A 64 -1.48 -13.46 -4.54
C LYS A 64 -1.76 -12.84 -5.92
N ALA A 65 -1.53 -11.55 -6.05
CA ALA A 65 -1.69 -10.85 -7.33
C ALA A 65 -0.73 -11.39 -8.39
N LYS A 66 0.51 -11.69 -8.02
CA LYS A 66 1.48 -12.30 -8.92
C LYS A 66 1.04 -13.67 -9.39
N GLU A 67 0.50 -14.49 -8.50
CA GLU A 67 -0.01 -15.80 -8.85
C GLU A 67 -1.19 -15.70 -9.82
N GLU A 68 -2.11 -14.77 -9.58
CA GLU A 68 -3.24 -14.52 -10.46
C GLU A 68 -2.78 -14.07 -11.84
N LEU A 69 -1.74 -13.25 -11.89
CA LEU A 69 -1.19 -12.75 -13.15
C LEU A 69 -0.56 -13.88 -13.94
N LYS A 70 0.19 -14.77 -13.27
CA LYS A 70 0.77 -15.95 -13.90
C LYS A 70 -0.30 -16.89 -14.48
N ALA A 71 -1.38 -17.07 -13.74
CA ALA A 71 -2.47 -17.93 -14.18
C ALA A 71 -3.13 -17.39 -15.45
N LYS A 72 -3.21 -16.06 -15.60
CA LYS A 72 -3.78 -15.45 -16.80
C LYS A 72 -2.86 -15.54 -18.02
N ASN A 73 -1.55 -15.65 -17.80
CA ASN A 73 -0.55 -15.64 -18.87
C ASN A 73 -0.13 -17.03 -19.35
N THR A 74 -0.71 -18.08 -18.77
CA THR A 74 -0.42 -19.45 -19.17
C THR A 74 -1.42 -20.01 -20.17
#